data_747b20b0b683ee4f8414cd33595debea
#
_entry.id   747b20b0b683ee4f8414cd33595debea
#
_cell.length_a   1.000
_cell.length_b   1.000
_cell.length_c   1.000
_cell.angle_alpha   90.00
_cell.angle_beta   90.00
_cell.angle_gamma   90.00
#
_symmetry.space_group_name_H-M   'P 1'
#
loop_
_entity.id
_entity.type
_entity.pdbx_description
1 polymer ?
#
loop_
_entity_poly.entity_id
_entity_poly.type
_entity_poly.pdbx_seq_one_letter_code
_entity_poly.pdbx_strand_id
1 'polypeptide(L)'
;LLSKKLPIDILIEVNDHFISQISDLQRDENLSFDEAFEKVKENWKEELHLFWDKTWDLVDTNKLNKKINKENNITILKLSLKLFATLFVILFILAKFFNQITFNYIVNVILFTITFFPILQLIVQYKNFKLIKKYENYKLTYFQDGSLLSLSTLGVFLNSISKLNTNSDYIYQLLNFNIINYPNNNPTLNMLILLFLSLGNFYIIISQKNYLRQIQKVKPFLKYL
;
A
#
# COMPACT_ATOMS: atom_id res chain seq x y z
N LEU A 1 -11.13 -9.68 -21.80
CA LEU A 1 -10.49 -8.90 -20.70
C LEU A 1 -9.74 -9.80 -19.72
N LEU A 2 -10.27 -10.98 -19.32
CA LEU A 2 -9.60 -11.89 -18.36
C LEU A 2 -8.18 -12.29 -18.78
N SER A 3 -7.91 -12.46 -20.07
CA SER A 3 -6.58 -12.79 -20.59
C SER A 3 -5.54 -11.66 -20.44
N LYS A 4 -5.97 -10.45 -20.04
CA LYS A 4 -5.10 -9.27 -19.91
C LYS A 4 -4.40 -9.14 -18.56
N LYS A 5 -4.55 -10.12 -17.66
CA LYS A 5 -3.89 -10.18 -16.34
C LYS A 5 -4.11 -8.93 -15.47
N LEU A 6 -5.28 -8.31 -15.60
CA LEU A 6 -5.68 -7.17 -14.77
C LEU A 6 -6.11 -7.66 -13.38
N PRO A 7 -5.84 -6.90 -12.30
CA PRO A 7 -6.52 -7.09 -11.02
C PRO A 7 -8.04 -7.03 -11.19
N ILE A 8 -8.78 -7.82 -10.42
CA ILE A 8 -10.25 -7.96 -10.59
C ILE A 8 -10.98 -6.63 -10.37
N ASP A 9 -10.54 -5.81 -9.42
CA ASP A 9 -11.11 -4.47 -9.20
C ASP A 9 -10.96 -3.56 -10.44
N ILE A 10 -9.81 -3.60 -11.10
CA ILE A 10 -9.55 -2.86 -12.34
C ILE A 10 -10.33 -3.47 -13.51
N LEU A 11 -10.41 -4.80 -13.57
CA LEU A 11 -11.19 -5.49 -14.60
C LEU A 11 -12.66 -5.06 -14.59
N ILE A 12 -13.26 -4.94 -13.39
CA ILE A 12 -14.65 -4.47 -13.23
C ILE A 12 -14.79 -3.04 -13.77
N GLU A 13 -13.90 -2.13 -13.38
CA GLU A 13 -13.93 -0.74 -13.85
C GLU A 13 -13.75 -0.64 -15.38
N VAL A 14 -12.82 -1.39 -15.96
CA VAL A 14 -12.62 -1.44 -17.41
C VAL A 14 -13.86 -1.99 -18.12
N ASN A 15 -14.49 -3.04 -17.56
CA ASN A 15 -15.71 -3.61 -18.16
C ASN A 15 -16.87 -2.59 -18.14
N ASP A 16 -17.05 -1.84 -17.05
CA ASP A 16 -18.07 -0.81 -16.96
C ASP A 16 -17.83 0.31 -17.99
N HIS A 17 -16.57 0.72 -18.19
CA HIS A 17 -16.21 1.68 -19.22
C HIS A 17 -16.48 1.15 -20.65
N PHE A 18 -16.19 -0.13 -20.93
CA PHE A 18 -16.53 -0.74 -22.20
C PHE A 18 -18.03 -0.69 -22.49
N ILE A 19 -18.84 -1.10 -21.52
CA ILE A 19 -20.31 -1.09 -21.65
C ILE A 19 -20.83 0.33 -21.89
N SER A 20 -20.33 1.32 -21.12
CA SER A 20 -20.70 2.71 -21.29
C SER A 20 -20.36 3.23 -22.69
N GLN A 21 -19.10 3.03 -23.14
CA GLN A 21 -18.66 3.50 -24.45
C GLN A 21 -19.44 2.85 -25.62
N ILE A 22 -19.75 1.55 -25.51
CA ILE A 22 -20.58 0.87 -26.53
C ILE A 22 -21.97 1.50 -26.57
N SER A 23 -22.59 1.72 -25.40
CA SER A 23 -23.92 2.32 -25.31
C SER A 23 -23.94 3.76 -25.87
N ASP A 24 -22.90 4.54 -25.60
CA ASP A 24 -22.76 5.90 -26.12
C ASP A 24 -22.64 5.89 -27.65
N LEU A 25 -21.82 5.01 -28.24
CA LEU A 25 -21.66 4.88 -29.68
C LEU A 25 -22.97 4.42 -30.38
N GLN A 26 -23.71 3.49 -29.75
CA GLN A 26 -25.01 3.07 -30.29
C GLN A 26 -26.02 4.23 -30.27
N ARG A 27 -26.01 5.06 -29.21
CA ARG A 27 -26.95 6.18 -29.10
C ARG A 27 -26.57 7.36 -30.00
N ASP A 28 -25.28 7.74 -30.04
CA ASP A 28 -24.84 8.99 -30.65
C ASP A 28 -24.49 8.82 -32.15
N GLU A 29 -24.01 7.65 -32.54
CA GLU A 29 -23.62 7.34 -33.93
C GLU A 29 -24.57 6.34 -34.61
N ASN A 30 -25.62 5.86 -33.94
CA ASN A 30 -26.55 4.83 -34.42
C ASN A 30 -25.88 3.53 -34.93
N LEU A 31 -24.73 3.16 -34.33
CA LEU A 31 -24.02 1.95 -34.68
C LEU A 31 -24.75 0.71 -34.14
N SER A 32 -24.60 -0.41 -34.83
CA SER A 32 -24.99 -1.70 -34.28
C SER A 32 -24.09 -2.07 -33.09
N PHE A 33 -24.51 -3.02 -32.23
CA PHE A 33 -23.71 -3.49 -31.13
C PHE A 33 -22.32 -3.99 -31.57
N ASP A 34 -22.27 -4.77 -32.65
CA ASP A 34 -21.01 -5.36 -33.15
C ASP A 34 -20.04 -4.29 -33.65
N GLU A 35 -20.52 -3.29 -34.39
CA GLU A 35 -19.70 -2.16 -34.85
C GLU A 35 -19.18 -1.32 -33.69
N ALA A 36 -20.05 -0.99 -32.73
CA ALA A 36 -19.68 -0.24 -31.54
C ALA A 36 -18.66 -1.02 -30.69
N PHE A 37 -18.86 -2.34 -30.52
CA PHE A 37 -17.95 -3.21 -29.78
C PHE A 37 -16.56 -3.28 -30.44
N GLU A 38 -16.45 -3.49 -31.74
CA GLU A 38 -15.15 -3.55 -32.44
C GLU A 38 -14.45 -2.18 -32.39
N LYS A 39 -15.18 -1.06 -32.49
CA LYS A 39 -14.62 0.29 -32.36
C LYS A 39 -14.05 0.54 -30.96
N VAL A 40 -14.78 0.17 -29.90
CA VAL A 40 -14.29 0.29 -28.51
C VAL A 40 -13.08 -0.63 -28.28
N LYS A 41 -13.13 -1.86 -28.77
CA LYS A 41 -12.04 -2.84 -28.65
C LYS A 41 -10.75 -2.33 -29.30
N GLU A 42 -10.81 -1.71 -30.47
CA GLU A 42 -9.66 -1.14 -31.15
C GLU A 42 -9.10 0.07 -30.36
N ASN A 43 -9.96 0.95 -29.83
CA ASN A 43 -9.52 2.08 -28.98
C ASN A 43 -8.74 1.63 -27.75
N TRP A 44 -9.09 0.50 -27.13
CA TRP A 44 -8.42 -0.04 -25.97
C TRP A 44 -7.23 -0.96 -26.25
N LYS A 45 -6.99 -1.29 -27.53
CA LYS A 45 -5.99 -2.25 -27.95
C LYS A 45 -4.58 -1.93 -27.45
N GLU A 46 -4.17 -0.68 -27.59
CA GLU A 46 -2.85 -0.24 -27.13
C GLU A 46 -2.70 -0.25 -25.59
N GLU A 47 -3.73 0.18 -24.87
CA GLU A 47 -3.68 0.26 -23.39
C GLU A 47 -3.68 -1.12 -22.76
N LEU A 48 -4.37 -2.09 -23.37
CA LEU A 48 -4.49 -3.47 -22.92
C LEU A 48 -3.47 -4.43 -23.56
N HIS A 49 -2.57 -3.94 -24.43
CA HIS A 49 -1.51 -4.76 -25.02
C HIS A 49 -0.53 -5.20 -23.93
N LEU A 50 -0.29 -6.51 -23.85
CA LEU A 50 0.68 -7.09 -22.92
C LEU A 50 2.11 -6.90 -23.45
N PHE A 51 3.01 -6.44 -22.60
CA PHE A 51 4.43 -6.33 -22.90
C PHE A 51 5.27 -6.60 -21.65
N TRP A 52 6.49 -7.04 -21.86
CA TRP A 52 7.46 -7.20 -20.77
C TRP A 52 8.12 -5.87 -20.44
N ASP A 53 7.92 -5.40 -19.19
CA ASP A 53 8.39 -4.09 -18.73
C ASP A 53 9.88 -4.08 -18.29
N LYS A 54 10.62 -5.19 -18.50
CA LYS A 54 12.03 -5.33 -18.08
C LYS A 54 12.27 -5.06 -16.57
N THR A 55 11.23 -5.10 -15.76
CA THR A 55 11.32 -5.04 -14.30
C THR A 55 11.68 -6.41 -13.73
N TRP A 56 12.00 -6.45 -12.44
CA TRP A 56 12.30 -7.71 -11.72
C TRP A 56 11.12 -8.69 -11.71
N ASP A 57 9.91 -8.21 -11.98
CA ASP A 57 8.74 -9.06 -12.21
C ASP A 57 8.81 -9.64 -13.63
N LEU A 58 9.00 -10.96 -13.71
CA LEU A 58 9.00 -11.73 -14.97
C LEU A 58 7.59 -11.84 -15.60
N VAL A 59 6.64 -11.03 -15.14
CA VAL A 59 5.25 -11.08 -15.58
C VAL A 59 4.97 -9.95 -16.56
N ASP A 60 4.37 -10.30 -17.73
CA ASP A 60 3.89 -9.30 -18.67
C ASP A 60 2.85 -8.39 -18.02
N THR A 61 2.97 -7.11 -18.31
CA THR A 61 2.03 -6.07 -17.87
C THR A 61 1.45 -5.33 -19.08
N ASN A 62 0.50 -4.44 -18.89
CA ASN A 62 -0.03 -3.56 -19.92
C ASN A 62 0.10 -2.09 -19.53
N LYS A 63 -0.03 -1.18 -20.50
CA LYS A 63 0.12 0.27 -20.27
C LYS A 63 -0.82 0.78 -19.19
N LEU A 64 -2.08 0.33 -19.21
CA LEU A 64 -3.10 0.70 -18.21
C LEU A 64 -2.67 0.32 -16.80
N ASN A 65 -2.28 -0.96 -16.60
CA ASN A 65 -1.85 -1.44 -15.28
C ASN A 65 -0.62 -0.68 -14.77
N LYS A 66 0.35 -0.42 -15.64
CA LYS A 66 1.54 0.39 -15.30
C LYS A 66 1.19 1.82 -14.87
N LYS A 67 0.26 2.47 -15.58
CA LYS A 67 -0.22 3.81 -15.24
C LYS A 67 -0.91 3.84 -13.88
N ILE A 68 -1.87 2.92 -13.67
CA ILE A 68 -2.61 2.79 -12.41
C ILE A 68 -1.66 2.48 -11.25
N ASN A 69 -0.69 1.57 -11.47
CA ASN A 69 0.35 1.23 -10.50
C ASN A 69 1.12 2.48 -10.05
N LYS A 70 1.59 3.27 -11.00
CA LYS A 70 2.36 4.49 -10.71
C LYS A 70 1.54 5.50 -9.93
N GLU A 71 0.32 5.79 -10.36
CA GLU A 71 -0.57 6.78 -9.72
C GLU A 71 -0.94 6.37 -8.29
N ASN A 72 -1.33 5.11 -8.09
CA ASN A 72 -1.70 4.61 -6.77
C ASN A 72 -0.50 4.54 -5.81
N ASN A 73 0.67 4.08 -6.28
CA ASN A 73 1.87 4.05 -5.45
C ASN A 73 2.31 5.46 -5.03
N ILE A 74 2.27 6.43 -5.93
CA ILE A 74 2.57 7.84 -5.62
C ILE A 74 1.57 8.38 -4.60
N THR A 75 0.28 8.07 -4.76
CA THR A 75 -0.77 8.52 -3.83
C THR A 75 -0.57 7.93 -2.43
N ILE A 76 -0.32 6.62 -2.34
CA ILE A 76 -0.04 5.97 -1.04
C ILE A 76 1.22 6.55 -0.42
N LEU A 77 2.29 6.72 -1.20
CA LEU A 77 3.55 7.26 -0.70
C LEU A 77 3.38 8.70 -0.19
N LYS A 78 2.67 9.56 -0.91
CA LYS A 78 2.36 10.93 -0.46
C LYS A 78 1.59 10.95 0.86
N LEU A 79 0.57 10.08 1.01
CA LEU A 79 -0.19 9.96 2.25
C LEU A 79 0.67 9.42 3.39
N SER A 80 1.52 8.43 3.12
CA SER A 80 2.45 7.87 4.11
C SER A 80 3.45 8.92 4.60
N LEU A 81 4.01 9.73 3.67
CA LEU A 81 4.91 10.83 4.00
C LEU A 81 4.20 11.90 4.82
N LYS A 82 2.94 12.23 4.51
CA LYS A 82 2.15 13.18 5.30
C LYS A 82 1.95 12.69 6.74
N LEU A 83 1.57 11.42 6.92
CA LEU A 83 1.40 10.82 8.25
C LEU A 83 2.74 10.77 9.00
N PHE A 84 3.81 10.42 8.31
CA PHE A 84 5.16 10.41 8.88
C PHE A 84 5.60 11.81 9.34
N ALA A 85 5.41 12.83 8.51
CA ALA A 85 5.72 14.22 8.88
C ALA A 85 4.90 14.69 10.10
N THR A 86 3.61 14.33 10.14
CA THR A 86 2.74 14.60 11.29
C THR A 86 3.27 13.92 12.56
N LEU A 87 3.66 12.65 12.46
CA LEU A 87 4.27 11.94 13.59
C LEU A 87 5.55 12.64 14.06
N PHE A 88 6.42 13.05 13.14
CA PHE A 88 7.66 13.75 13.48
C PHE A 88 7.41 15.06 14.24
N VAL A 89 6.43 15.85 13.81
CA VAL A 89 6.02 17.09 14.52
C VAL A 89 5.51 16.77 15.93
N ILE A 90 4.70 15.71 16.09
CA ILE A 90 4.22 15.28 17.40
C ILE A 90 5.39 14.89 18.29
N LEU A 91 6.33 14.09 17.80
CA LEU A 91 7.51 13.67 18.56
C LEU A 91 8.37 14.88 18.97
N PHE A 92 8.54 15.87 18.07
CA PHE A 92 9.26 17.09 18.36
C PHE A 92 8.63 17.88 19.52
N ILE A 93 7.30 18.05 19.49
CA ILE A 93 6.55 18.71 20.55
C ILE A 93 6.72 17.95 21.86
N LEU A 94 6.52 16.63 21.86
CA LEU A 94 6.66 15.80 23.07
C LEU A 94 8.07 15.89 23.66
N ALA A 95 9.12 15.93 22.85
CA ALA A 95 10.50 16.05 23.34
C ALA A 95 10.79 17.38 24.03
N LYS A 96 10.03 18.45 23.73
CA LYS A 96 10.18 19.76 24.38
C LYS A 96 9.37 19.90 25.64
N PHE A 97 8.26 19.20 25.77
CA PHE A 97 7.36 19.31 26.91
C PHE A 97 7.60 18.27 28.01
N PHE A 98 8.18 17.12 27.67
CA PHE A 98 8.37 16.02 28.60
C PHE A 98 9.86 15.76 28.89
N ASN A 99 10.16 15.24 30.09
CA ASN A 99 11.48 14.71 30.40
C ASN A 99 11.73 13.40 29.62
N GLN A 100 12.98 12.98 29.54
CA GLN A 100 13.41 11.82 28.77
C GLN A 100 12.64 10.53 29.13
N ILE A 101 12.43 10.28 30.43
CA ILE A 101 11.75 9.05 30.90
C ILE A 101 10.31 8.98 30.39
N THR A 102 9.56 10.07 30.59
CA THR A 102 8.16 10.16 30.13
C THR A 102 8.05 10.14 28.62
N PHE A 103 8.95 10.86 27.94
CA PHE A 103 9.03 10.84 26.47
C PHE A 103 9.23 9.43 25.94
N ASN A 104 10.22 8.70 26.48
CA ASN A 104 10.51 7.32 26.05
C ASN A 104 9.30 6.40 26.21
N TYR A 105 8.61 6.50 27.34
CA TYR A 105 7.39 5.71 27.55
C TYR A 105 6.31 5.99 26.50
N ILE A 106 6.01 7.26 26.25
CA ILE A 106 5.00 7.68 25.26
C ILE A 106 5.40 7.23 23.86
N VAL A 107 6.66 7.48 23.47
CA VAL A 107 7.17 7.14 22.13
C VAL A 107 7.17 5.64 21.91
N ASN A 108 7.57 4.85 22.91
CA ASN A 108 7.54 3.39 22.82
C ASN A 108 6.11 2.87 22.58
N VAL A 109 5.10 3.43 23.26
CA VAL A 109 3.69 3.09 23.04
C VAL A 109 3.25 3.46 21.61
N ILE A 110 3.62 4.65 21.13
CA ILE A 110 3.28 5.11 19.78
C ILE A 110 3.93 4.19 18.74
N LEU A 111 5.22 3.95 18.83
CA LEU A 111 5.96 3.10 17.88
C LEU A 111 5.44 1.66 17.90
N PHE A 112 5.19 1.10 19.09
CA PHE A 112 4.58 -0.22 19.22
C PHE A 112 3.22 -0.27 18.54
N THR A 113 2.36 0.73 18.76
CA THR A 113 1.03 0.77 18.16
C THR A 113 1.09 0.84 16.63
N ILE A 114 1.89 1.75 16.07
CA ILE A 114 2.04 1.89 14.61
C ILE A 114 2.54 0.60 13.97
N THR A 115 3.45 -0.08 14.64
CA THR A 115 4.05 -1.31 14.17
C THR A 115 3.12 -2.51 14.32
N PHE A 116 2.38 -2.62 15.39
CA PHE A 116 1.51 -3.78 15.64
C PHE A 116 0.16 -3.69 14.92
N PHE A 117 -0.29 -2.47 14.63
CA PHE A 117 -1.59 -2.23 14.01
C PHE A 117 -1.82 -2.99 12.69
N PRO A 118 -0.87 -3.02 11.72
CA PRO A 118 -1.05 -3.80 10.48
C PRO A 118 -1.26 -5.29 10.72
N ILE A 119 -0.59 -5.86 11.70
CA ILE A 119 -0.73 -7.29 12.06
C ILE A 119 -2.09 -7.54 12.69
N LEU A 120 -2.48 -6.68 13.63
CA LEU A 120 -3.79 -6.75 14.26
C LEU A 120 -4.91 -6.66 13.21
N GLN A 121 -4.75 -5.78 12.23
CA GLN A 121 -5.72 -5.64 11.14
C GLN A 121 -5.83 -6.90 10.27
N LEU A 122 -4.72 -7.60 9.98
CA LEU A 122 -4.76 -8.90 9.30
C LEU A 122 -5.53 -9.95 10.10
N ILE A 123 -5.35 -9.99 11.42
CA ILE A 123 -6.03 -10.93 12.32
C ILE A 123 -7.53 -10.62 12.36
N VAL A 124 -7.90 -9.37 12.66
CA VAL A 124 -9.30 -8.94 12.76
C VAL A 124 -10.05 -9.12 11.43
N GLN A 125 -9.39 -8.82 10.32
CA GLN A 125 -9.96 -8.91 8.97
C GLN A 125 -9.58 -10.22 8.26
N TYR A 126 -9.23 -11.27 9.00
CA TYR A 126 -8.76 -12.54 8.46
C TYR A 126 -9.64 -13.09 7.33
N LYS A 127 -10.97 -13.04 7.49
CA LYS A 127 -11.91 -13.52 6.47
C LYS A 127 -11.73 -12.83 5.10
N ASN A 128 -11.39 -11.54 5.10
CA ASN A 128 -11.17 -10.77 3.89
C ASN A 128 -9.80 -11.10 3.27
N PHE A 129 -8.75 -11.21 4.08
CA PHE A 129 -7.41 -11.55 3.60
C PHE A 129 -7.28 -13.02 3.17
N LYS A 130 -8.05 -13.93 3.76
CA LYS A 130 -8.11 -15.34 3.34
C LYS A 130 -8.57 -15.51 1.89
N LEU A 131 -9.35 -14.56 1.34
CA LEU A 131 -9.76 -14.58 -0.06
C LEU A 131 -8.57 -14.58 -1.02
N ILE A 132 -7.46 -13.91 -0.67
CA ILE A 132 -6.24 -13.90 -1.47
C ILE A 132 -5.73 -15.32 -1.71
N LYS A 133 -5.67 -16.15 -0.65
CA LYS A 133 -5.25 -17.55 -0.77
C LYS A 133 -6.29 -18.41 -1.48
N LYS A 134 -7.59 -18.13 -1.28
CA LYS A 134 -8.67 -18.90 -1.94
C LYS A 134 -8.68 -18.71 -3.45
N TYR A 135 -8.30 -17.53 -3.94
CA TYR A 135 -8.29 -17.16 -5.36
C TYR A 135 -6.86 -16.83 -5.83
N GLU A 136 -5.89 -17.69 -5.48
CA GLU A 136 -4.45 -17.47 -5.72
C GLU A 136 -4.07 -17.26 -7.19
N ASN A 137 -4.87 -17.78 -8.13
CA ASN A 137 -4.66 -17.60 -9.58
C ASN A 137 -5.02 -16.20 -10.07
N TYR A 138 -5.64 -15.37 -9.22
CA TYR A 138 -6.11 -14.04 -9.57
C TYR A 138 -5.58 -12.99 -8.60
N LYS A 139 -5.19 -11.84 -9.13
CA LYS A 139 -4.97 -10.65 -8.30
C LYS A 139 -6.31 -10.00 -8.03
N LEU A 140 -6.83 -10.11 -6.80
CA LEU A 140 -8.16 -9.64 -6.44
C LEU A 140 -8.29 -8.12 -6.48
N THR A 141 -7.28 -7.42 -5.95
CA THR A 141 -7.23 -5.97 -5.97
C THR A 141 -5.80 -5.49 -6.24
N TYR A 142 -5.70 -4.28 -6.75
CA TYR A 142 -4.41 -3.63 -6.95
C TYR A 142 -3.58 -3.56 -5.65
N PHE A 143 -4.22 -3.30 -4.51
CA PHE A 143 -3.55 -3.10 -3.21
C PHE A 143 -3.15 -4.39 -2.48
N GLN A 144 -3.40 -5.56 -3.07
CA GLN A 144 -3.18 -6.87 -2.44
C GLN A 144 -1.74 -7.04 -1.95
N ASP A 145 -0.74 -6.78 -2.79
CA ASP A 145 0.67 -7.01 -2.47
C ASP A 145 1.15 -6.07 -1.36
N GLY A 146 0.84 -4.77 -1.47
CA GLY A 146 1.17 -3.78 -0.45
C GLY A 146 0.52 -4.08 0.91
N SER A 147 -0.67 -4.68 0.91
CA SER A 147 -1.40 -5.03 2.13
C SER A 147 -0.78 -6.20 2.90
N LEU A 148 -0.03 -7.08 2.23
CA LEU A 148 0.63 -8.25 2.82
C LEU A 148 2.08 -8.01 3.22
N LEU A 149 2.67 -6.86 2.91
CA LEU A 149 4.06 -6.54 3.24
C LEU A 149 4.40 -6.68 4.74
N SER A 150 3.40 -6.52 5.64
CA SER A 150 3.61 -6.73 7.08
C SER A 150 4.07 -8.14 7.42
N LEU A 151 3.71 -9.15 6.63
CA LEU A 151 4.13 -10.54 6.85
C LEU A 151 5.60 -10.75 6.49
N SER A 152 6.09 -10.12 5.43
CA SER A 152 7.50 -10.22 5.02
C SER A 152 8.44 -9.40 5.92
N THR A 153 7.92 -8.37 6.60
CA THR A 153 8.73 -7.49 7.45
C THR A 153 8.70 -7.89 8.94
N LEU A 154 8.03 -8.98 9.32
CA LEU A 154 7.90 -9.43 10.72
C LEU A 154 9.24 -9.58 11.45
N GLY A 155 10.27 -10.12 10.81
CA GLY A 155 11.58 -10.30 11.44
C GLY A 155 12.28 -8.98 11.80
N VAL A 156 12.23 -8.01 10.88
CA VAL A 156 12.75 -6.65 11.12
C VAL A 156 11.99 -5.96 12.25
N PHE A 157 10.72 -6.24 12.33
CA PHE A 157 9.76 -5.75 13.29
C PHE A 157 10.08 -6.21 14.72
N LEU A 158 10.25 -7.53 14.91
CA LEU A 158 10.59 -8.11 16.21
C LEU A 158 11.94 -7.56 16.73
N ASN A 159 12.93 -7.40 15.84
CA ASN A 159 14.19 -6.78 16.20
C ASN A 159 14.03 -5.30 16.59
N SER A 160 13.14 -4.56 15.95
CA SER A 160 12.88 -3.15 16.31
C SER A 160 12.17 -3.02 17.66
N ILE A 161 11.26 -3.94 17.99
CA ILE A 161 10.59 -3.99 19.30
C ILE A 161 11.60 -4.26 20.42
N SER A 162 12.54 -5.17 20.23
CA SER A 162 13.57 -5.48 21.26
C SER A 162 14.49 -4.29 21.58
N LYS A 163 14.56 -3.29 20.69
CA LYS A 163 15.39 -2.10 20.82
C LYS A 163 14.60 -0.81 21.07
N LEU A 164 13.30 -0.90 21.42
CA LEU A 164 12.44 0.28 21.56
C LEU A 164 13.01 1.32 22.53
N ASN A 165 13.48 0.92 23.71
CA ASN A 165 14.02 1.86 24.68
C ASN A 165 15.27 2.59 24.17
N THR A 166 16.21 1.86 23.59
CA THR A 166 17.41 2.45 22.98
C THR A 166 17.04 3.43 21.86
N ASN A 167 16.05 3.07 21.06
CA ASN A 167 15.60 3.86 19.93
C ASN A 167 14.89 5.15 20.38
N SER A 168 14.06 5.09 21.44
CA SER A 168 13.38 6.29 21.97
C SER A 168 14.37 7.25 22.62
N ASP A 169 15.42 6.75 23.30
CA ASP A 169 16.52 7.57 23.82
C ASP A 169 17.23 8.35 22.71
N TYR A 170 17.54 7.69 21.60
CA TYR A 170 18.17 8.35 20.45
C TYR A 170 17.27 9.44 19.84
N ILE A 171 15.97 9.16 19.70
CA ILE A 171 15.01 10.14 19.19
C ILE A 171 14.96 11.36 20.10
N TYR A 172 14.88 11.16 21.43
CA TYR A 172 14.84 12.25 22.39
C TYR A 172 16.09 13.15 22.30
N GLN A 173 17.27 12.53 22.27
CA GLN A 173 18.53 13.26 22.21
C GLN A 173 18.70 14.03 20.92
N LEU A 174 18.32 13.41 19.78
CA LEU A 174 18.34 14.09 18.50
C LEU A 174 17.42 15.31 18.46
N LEU A 175 16.17 15.16 18.93
CA LEU A 175 15.17 16.24 18.93
C LEU A 175 15.53 17.38 19.89
N ASN A 176 16.40 17.12 20.88
CA ASN A 176 16.95 18.12 21.79
C ASN A 176 18.36 18.60 21.41
N PHE A 177 18.88 18.21 20.21
CA PHE A 177 20.21 18.57 19.73
C PHE A 177 21.37 18.13 20.64
N ASN A 178 21.14 17.15 21.48
CA ASN A 178 22.16 16.57 22.38
C ASN A 178 22.83 15.40 21.65
N ILE A 179 23.92 15.68 20.93
CA ILE A 179 24.70 14.64 20.25
C ILE A 179 25.63 14.02 21.27
N ILE A 180 25.22 12.90 21.87
CA ILE A 180 26.10 12.09 22.70
C ILE A 180 26.82 11.08 21.81
N ASN A 181 28.14 11.08 21.83
CA ASN A 181 28.97 10.07 21.18
C ASN A 181 28.79 8.71 21.89
N TYR A 182 28.00 7.83 21.28
CA TYR A 182 27.92 6.43 21.71
C TYR A 182 29.05 5.63 21.06
N PRO A 183 29.97 5.07 21.86
CA PRO A 183 31.21 4.47 21.30
C PRO A 183 31.01 3.23 20.43
N ASN A 184 29.88 2.55 20.49
CA ASN A 184 29.69 1.24 19.81
C ASN A 184 28.43 1.13 18.92
N ASN A 185 27.65 2.17 18.70
CA ASN A 185 26.46 2.12 17.86
C ASN A 185 26.38 3.37 16.97
N ASN A 186 26.07 3.18 15.72
CA ASN A 186 25.87 4.26 14.78
C ASN A 186 24.44 4.83 14.97
N PRO A 187 24.23 5.88 15.81
CA PRO A 187 22.89 6.36 16.17
C PRO A 187 22.12 6.86 14.94
N THR A 188 22.83 7.40 13.96
CA THR A 188 22.23 7.86 12.70
C THR A 188 21.64 6.71 11.89
N LEU A 189 22.31 5.56 11.83
CA LEU A 189 21.81 4.39 11.14
C LEU A 189 20.55 3.82 11.80
N ASN A 190 20.55 3.67 13.12
CA ASN A 190 19.38 3.17 13.86
C ASN A 190 18.17 4.09 13.69
N MET A 191 18.40 5.40 13.69
CA MET A 191 17.36 6.39 13.45
C MET A 191 16.81 6.27 12.01
N LEU A 192 17.65 6.18 11.01
CA LEU A 192 17.23 5.99 9.62
C LEU A 192 16.37 4.72 9.48
N ILE A 193 16.78 3.61 10.10
CA ILE A 193 16.00 2.37 10.12
C ILE A 193 14.61 2.61 10.72
N LEU A 194 14.52 3.30 11.86
CA LEU A 194 13.23 3.61 12.49
C LEU A 194 12.33 4.49 11.63
N LEU A 195 12.92 5.49 10.96
CA LEU A 195 12.21 6.37 10.06
C LEU A 195 11.64 5.58 8.88
N PHE A 196 12.46 4.71 8.26
CA PHE A 196 12.01 3.84 7.17
C PHE A 196 10.94 2.84 7.62
N LEU A 197 11.07 2.26 8.81
CA LEU A 197 10.07 1.34 9.36
C LEU A 197 8.73 2.05 9.62
N SER A 198 8.76 3.25 10.18
CA SER A 198 7.53 4.03 10.43
C SER A 198 6.84 4.40 9.11
N LEU A 199 7.60 4.86 8.12
CA LEU A 199 7.08 5.16 6.79
C LEU A 199 6.51 3.92 6.10
N GLY A 200 7.23 2.79 6.17
CA GLY A 200 6.79 1.51 5.65
C GLY A 200 5.49 1.02 6.30
N ASN A 201 5.37 1.17 7.63
CA ASN A 201 4.14 0.80 8.34
C ASN A 201 2.95 1.68 7.91
N PHE A 202 3.13 2.99 7.73
CA PHE A 202 2.06 3.83 7.20
C PHE A 202 1.66 3.42 5.78
N TYR A 203 2.62 3.09 4.93
CA TYR A 203 2.34 2.56 3.59
C TYR A 203 1.49 1.28 3.66
N ILE A 204 1.83 0.34 4.54
CA ILE A 204 1.09 -0.91 4.73
C ILE A 204 -0.32 -0.63 5.25
N ILE A 205 -0.47 0.22 6.26
CA ILE A 205 -1.78 0.59 6.83
C ILE A 205 -2.71 1.17 5.77
N ILE A 206 -2.21 2.08 4.93
CA ILE A 206 -2.99 2.69 3.85
C ILE A 206 -3.34 1.62 2.79
N SER A 207 -2.39 0.78 2.43
CA SER A 207 -2.61 -0.32 1.47
C SER A 207 -3.66 -1.31 1.98
N GLN A 208 -3.61 -1.70 3.26
CA GLN A 208 -4.62 -2.56 3.89
C GLN A 208 -6.01 -1.91 3.89
N LYS A 209 -6.09 -0.63 4.24
CA LYS A 209 -7.36 0.12 4.19
C LYS A 209 -7.95 0.13 2.79
N ASN A 210 -7.13 0.40 1.77
CA ASN A 210 -7.56 0.42 0.38
C ASN A 210 -7.95 -0.98 -0.10
N TYR A 211 -7.17 -2.02 0.24
CA TYR A 211 -7.52 -3.41 -0.02
C TYR A 211 -8.91 -3.75 0.55
N LEU A 212 -9.14 -3.47 1.83
CA LEU A 212 -10.41 -3.76 2.50
C LEU A 212 -11.60 -3.03 1.86
N ARG A 213 -11.37 -1.82 1.37
CA ARG A 213 -12.40 -1.05 0.65
C ARG A 213 -12.71 -1.65 -0.72
N GLN A 214 -11.68 -2.02 -1.50
CA GLN A 214 -11.86 -2.56 -2.84
C GLN A 214 -12.38 -4.01 -2.82
N ILE A 215 -11.94 -4.83 -1.87
CA ILE A 215 -12.41 -6.22 -1.79
C ILE A 215 -13.93 -6.32 -1.58
N GLN A 216 -14.57 -5.31 -0.96
CA GLN A 216 -16.02 -5.30 -0.82
C GLN A 216 -16.73 -5.17 -2.18
N LYS A 217 -16.13 -4.40 -3.11
CA LYS A 217 -16.64 -4.27 -4.49
C LYS A 217 -16.41 -5.55 -5.31
N VAL A 218 -15.28 -6.22 -5.09
CA VAL A 218 -14.88 -7.44 -5.83
C VAL A 218 -15.68 -8.67 -5.39
N LYS A 219 -16.02 -8.79 -4.10
CA LYS A 219 -16.72 -9.95 -3.52
C LYS A 219 -17.94 -10.45 -4.30
N PRO A 220 -18.88 -9.61 -4.75
CA PRO A 220 -20.04 -10.06 -5.51
C PRO A 220 -19.67 -10.81 -6.80
N PHE A 221 -18.53 -10.48 -7.39
CA PHE A 221 -18.05 -11.05 -8.65
C PHE A 221 -17.28 -12.36 -8.46
N LEU A 222 -16.74 -12.62 -7.25
CA LEU A 222 -15.96 -13.84 -6.98
C LEU A 222 -16.73 -15.16 -7.15
N LYS A 223 -18.05 -15.10 -7.17
CA LYS A 223 -18.90 -16.28 -7.44
C LYS A 223 -18.88 -16.73 -8.90
N TYR A 224 -18.36 -15.88 -9.80
CA TYR A 224 -18.27 -16.18 -11.24
C TYR A 224 -16.86 -16.60 -11.67
N LEU A 225 -15.89 -16.65 -10.73
CA LEU A 225 -14.52 -17.13 -10.91
C LEU A 225 -14.38 -18.56 -10.38
#